data_67a0efa1b5982b5063be0dd8fb6c5814
#
_entry.id   67a0efa1b5982b5063be0dd8fb6c5814
#
_cell.length_a   1.000
_cell.length_b   1.000
_cell.length_c   1.000
_cell.angle_alpha   90.00
_cell.angle_beta   90.00
_cell.angle_gamma   90.00
#
_symmetry.space_group_name_H-M   'P 1'
#
loop_
_entity.id
_entity.type
_entity.pdbx_description
1 polymer ?
#
loop_
_entity_poly.entity_id
_entity_poly.type
_entity_poly.pdbx_seq_one_letter_code
_entity_poly.pdbx_strand_id
1 'polypeptide(L)'
;MVIDYLSLRKLDLNLLLALDVLVEQVNVTKAAEKLDMSQSAMSYALKRLRILLDDPILIRSSRDMEATPYAREVSVAVRQILSEIQSNILEKKPFYPDMVSGDFQIA
;
A
#
# COMPACT_ATOMS: atom_id res chain seq x y z
N MET A 1 -7.35 -9.38 -19.40
CA MET A 1 -7.46 -9.75 -17.99
C MET A 1 -8.82 -9.40 -17.44
N VAL A 2 -9.38 -10.29 -16.68
CA VAL A 2 -10.69 -10.05 -16.08
C VAL A 2 -10.47 -9.54 -14.66
N ILE A 3 -11.16 -8.47 -14.31
CA ILE A 3 -11.09 -7.92 -12.96
C ILE A 3 -12.02 -8.70 -12.05
N ASP A 4 -11.46 -9.20 -10.95
CA ASP A 4 -12.25 -9.92 -9.95
C ASP A 4 -12.61 -8.94 -8.84
N TYR A 5 -13.76 -8.30 -8.98
CA TYR A 5 -14.18 -7.25 -8.06
C TYR A 5 -14.38 -7.77 -6.63
N LEU A 6 -14.87 -8.97 -6.48
CA LEU A 6 -15.13 -9.49 -5.14
C LEU A 6 -13.85 -9.77 -4.37
N SER A 7 -12.82 -10.26 -5.06
CA SER A 7 -11.52 -10.44 -4.42
C SER A 7 -10.89 -9.10 -4.09
N LEU A 8 -10.97 -8.15 -5.02
CA LEU A 8 -10.34 -6.84 -4.81
C LEU A 8 -11.02 -6.05 -3.71
N ARG A 9 -12.32 -6.26 -3.49
CA ARG A 9 -13.01 -5.56 -2.41
C ARG A 9 -12.44 -5.85 -1.04
N LYS A 10 -11.83 -7.00 -0.87
CA LYS A 10 -11.26 -7.38 0.42
C LYS A 10 -10.00 -6.59 0.72
N LEU A 11 -9.41 -6.01 -0.29
CA LEU A 11 -8.18 -5.26 -0.14
C LEU A 11 -8.51 -3.78 -0.13
N ASP A 12 -8.05 -3.13 0.90
CA ASP A 12 -8.29 -1.73 1.15
C ASP A 12 -6.99 -0.99 0.86
N LEU A 13 -7.04 0.13 0.20
CA LEU A 13 -5.85 0.91 -0.11
C LEU A 13 -5.06 1.23 1.15
N ASN A 14 -5.74 1.47 2.26
CA ASN A 14 -5.05 1.74 3.52
C ASN A 14 -4.21 0.56 3.98
N LEU A 15 -4.64 -0.66 3.67
CA LEU A 15 -3.84 -1.84 3.97
C LEU A 15 -2.57 -1.90 3.13
N LEU A 16 -2.64 -1.45 1.88
CA LEU A 16 -1.44 -1.39 1.05
C LEU A 16 -0.45 -0.37 1.60
N LEU A 17 -0.94 0.78 2.03
CA LEU A 17 -0.10 1.79 2.64
C LEU A 17 0.55 1.25 3.92
N ALA A 18 -0.25 0.56 4.74
CA ALA A 18 0.26 -0.02 5.97
C ALA A 18 1.35 -1.05 5.69
N LEU A 19 1.14 -1.91 4.71
CA LEU A 19 2.13 -2.91 4.36
C LEU A 19 3.44 -2.27 3.95
N ASP A 20 3.36 -1.24 3.11
CA ASP A 20 4.56 -0.56 2.64
C ASP A 20 5.39 -0.01 3.79
N VAL A 21 4.75 0.72 4.71
CA VAL A 21 5.51 1.31 5.82
C VAL A 21 5.93 0.28 6.86
N LEU A 22 5.15 -0.79 7.07
CA LEU A 22 5.53 -1.84 7.99
C LEU A 22 6.79 -2.56 7.52
N VAL A 23 6.88 -2.85 6.23
CA VAL A 23 8.05 -3.51 5.68
C VAL A 23 9.26 -2.56 5.69
N GLU A 24 9.03 -1.30 5.39
CA GLU A 24 10.10 -0.32 5.37
C GLU A 24 10.68 -0.08 6.76
N GLN A 25 9.80 0.14 7.74
CA GLN A 25 10.22 0.51 9.09
C GLN A 25 10.55 -0.67 9.98
N VAL A 26 10.01 -1.83 9.68
CA VAL A 26 10.06 -3.07 10.49
C VAL A 26 9.77 -2.80 11.96
N ASN A 27 8.87 -1.87 12.21
CA ASN A 27 8.54 -1.42 13.56
C ASN A 27 7.14 -0.81 13.51
N VAL A 28 6.23 -1.35 14.32
CA VAL A 28 4.83 -0.94 14.29
C VAL A 28 4.66 0.53 14.67
N THR A 29 5.38 0.96 15.71
CA THR A 29 5.27 2.34 16.19
C THR A 29 5.74 3.33 15.13
N LYS A 30 6.91 3.05 14.54
CA LYS A 30 7.45 3.95 13.52
C LYS A 30 6.60 3.96 12.27
N ALA A 31 6.05 2.81 11.90
CA ALA A 31 5.16 2.71 10.75
C ALA A 31 3.91 3.56 10.99
N ALA A 32 3.35 3.48 12.21
CA ALA A 32 2.17 4.26 12.56
C ALA A 32 2.46 5.76 12.45
N GLU A 33 3.62 6.17 12.95
CA GLU A 33 4.01 7.58 12.89
C GLU A 33 4.10 8.06 11.45
N LYS A 34 4.65 7.22 10.59
CA LYS A 34 4.83 7.62 9.20
C LYS A 34 3.50 7.84 8.48
N LEU A 35 2.47 7.13 8.87
CA LEU A 35 1.13 7.29 8.28
C LEU A 35 0.21 8.15 9.12
N ASP A 36 0.74 8.77 10.17
CA ASP A 36 -0.07 9.60 11.07
C ASP A 36 -1.25 8.80 11.62
N MET A 37 -0.97 7.59 12.08
CA MET A 37 -1.95 6.69 12.66
C MET A 37 -1.56 6.38 14.09
N SER A 38 -2.54 5.93 14.88
CA SER A 38 -2.23 5.42 16.21
C SER A 38 -1.55 4.07 16.11
N GLN A 39 -0.80 3.72 17.15
CA GLN A 39 -0.14 2.42 17.18
C GLN A 39 -1.17 1.29 17.15
N SER A 40 -2.29 1.46 17.86
CA SER A 40 -3.31 0.43 17.87
C SER A 40 -3.95 0.25 16.49
N ALA A 41 -4.12 1.35 15.74
CA ALA A 41 -4.66 1.24 14.38
C ALA A 41 -3.68 0.51 13.47
N MET A 42 -2.38 0.79 13.60
CA MET A 42 -1.38 0.10 12.80
C MET A 42 -1.29 -1.37 13.18
N SER A 43 -1.38 -1.69 14.47
CA SER A 43 -1.39 -3.08 14.92
C SER A 43 -2.59 -3.83 14.35
N TYR A 44 -3.73 -3.17 14.29
CA TYR A 44 -4.92 -3.77 13.70
C TYR A 44 -4.72 -4.01 12.19
N ALA A 45 -4.12 -3.03 11.50
CA ALA A 45 -3.82 -3.20 10.08
C ALA A 45 -2.88 -4.38 9.85
N LEU A 46 -1.87 -4.53 10.70
CA LEU A 46 -0.95 -5.65 10.61
C LEU A 46 -1.69 -6.98 10.79
N LYS A 47 -2.60 -7.03 11.74
CA LYS A 47 -3.39 -8.23 11.98
C LYS A 47 -4.22 -8.59 10.75
N ARG A 48 -4.85 -7.60 10.13
CA ARG A 48 -5.63 -7.82 8.92
C ARG A 48 -4.76 -8.29 7.76
N LEU A 49 -3.57 -7.70 7.62
CA LEU A 49 -2.63 -8.10 6.57
C LEU A 49 -2.19 -9.55 6.74
N ARG A 50 -1.94 -9.95 7.98
CA ARG A 50 -1.54 -11.33 8.24
C ARG A 50 -2.61 -12.32 7.79
N ILE A 51 -3.85 -11.97 8.02
CA ILE A 51 -4.96 -12.83 7.60
C ILE A 51 -5.12 -12.80 6.09
N LEU A 52 -5.11 -11.62 5.50
CA LEU A 52 -5.34 -11.45 4.08
C LEU A 52 -4.27 -12.14 3.26
N LEU A 53 -3.01 -11.99 3.66
CA LEU A 53 -1.88 -12.54 2.91
C LEU A 53 -1.41 -13.90 3.44
N ASP A 54 -2.01 -14.37 4.51
CA ASP A 54 -1.64 -15.64 5.14
C ASP A 54 -0.14 -15.70 5.39
N ASP A 55 0.39 -14.64 5.99
CA ASP A 55 1.82 -14.50 6.23
C ASP A 55 2.03 -13.62 7.46
N PRO A 56 3.05 -13.88 8.29
CA PRO A 56 3.27 -13.06 9.49
C PRO A 56 3.66 -11.62 9.22
N ILE A 57 4.15 -11.30 8.05
CA ILE A 57 4.60 -9.98 7.62
C ILE A 57 5.83 -9.50 8.39
N LEU A 58 5.73 -9.38 9.72
CA LEU A 58 6.86 -9.04 10.56
C LEU A 58 7.07 -10.17 11.55
N ILE A 59 8.33 -10.58 11.72
CA ILE A 59 8.69 -11.65 12.66
C ILE A 59 9.84 -11.15 13.53
N ARG A 60 9.97 -11.79 14.70
CA ARG A 60 11.09 -11.48 15.56
C ARG A 60 12.33 -12.15 15.02
N SER A 61 13.42 -11.42 15.02
CA SER A 61 14.72 -11.99 14.67
C SER A 61 15.61 -11.94 15.91
N SER A 62 16.84 -12.41 15.76
CA SER A 62 17.77 -12.41 16.88
C SER A 62 18.10 -11.00 17.34
N ARG A 63 17.94 -10.00 16.50
CA ARG A 63 18.26 -8.62 16.86
C ARG A 63 17.02 -7.82 17.21
N ASP A 64 15.97 -7.98 16.45
CA ASP A 64 14.77 -7.20 16.64
C ASP A 64 13.69 -7.79 15.75
N MET A 65 13.04 -6.96 14.95
CA MET A 65 12.02 -7.42 14.02
C MET A 65 12.56 -7.37 12.61
N GLU A 66 12.00 -8.22 11.77
CA GLU A 66 12.32 -8.17 10.34
C GLU A 66 11.11 -8.58 9.55
N ALA A 67 11.06 -8.14 8.32
CA ALA A 67 9.98 -8.51 7.42
C ALA A 67 10.23 -9.91 6.88
N THR A 68 9.16 -10.67 6.67
CA THR A 68 9.30 -11.99 6.06
C THR A 68 9.75 -11.84 4.62
N PRO A 69 10.36 -12.86 4.04
CA PRO A 69 10.71 -12.80 2.62
C PRO A 69 9.50 -12.53 1.73
N TYR A 70 8.37 -13.15 2.05
CA TYR A 70 7.15 -12.95 1.28
C TYR A 70 6.66 -11.50 1.40
N ALA A 71 6.70 -10.94 2.60
CA ALA A 71 6.28 -9.54 2.78
C ALA A 71 7.15 -8.59 1.98
N ARG A 72 8.45 -8.85 1.96
CA ARG A 72 9.36 -8.02 1.16
C ARG A 72 9.06 -8.12 -0.33
N GLU A 73 8.76 -9.31 -0.79
CA GLU A 73 8.43 -9.53 -2.20
C GLU A 73 7.14 -8.80 -2.58
N VAL A 74 6.11 -8.96 -1.74
CA VAL A 74 4.83 -8.31 -1.99
C VAL A 74 4.97 -6.79 -1.92
N SER A 75 5.81 -6.29 -1.00
CA SER A 75 5.95 -4.84 -0.84
C SER A 75 6.54 -4.18 -2.07
N VAL A 76 7.38 -4.89 -2.83
CA VAL A 76 7.90 -4.34 -4.09
C VAL A 76 6.76 -4.08 -5.07
N ALA A 77 5.86 -5.05 -5.22
CA ALA A 77 4.69 -4.89 -6.08
C ALA A 77 3.77 -3.80 -5.57
N VAL A 78 3.56 -3.76 -4.26
CA VAL A 78 2.68 -2.76 -3.65
C VAL A 78 3.21 -1.36 -3.88
N ARG A 79 4.52 -1.15 -3.71
CA ARG A 79 5.10 0.15 -3.90
C ARG A 79 4.92 0.63 -5.34
N GLN A 80 5.05 -0.26 -6.29
CA GLN A 80 4.84 0.08 -7.68
C GLN A 80 3.37 0.47 -7.94
N ILE A 81 2.44 -0.29 -7.37
CA ILE A 81 1.02 0.00 -7.48
C ILE A 81 0.69 1.37 -6.88
N LEU A 82 1.20 1.65 -5.67
CA LEU A 82 0.97 2.93 -5.02
C LEU A 82 1.54 4.08 -5.84
N SER A 83 2.71 3.88 -6.41
CA SER A 83 3.33 4.87 -7.26
C SER A 83 2.46 5.18 -8.49
N GLU A 84 1.88 4.15 -9.08
CA GLU A 84 1.01 4.31 -10.25
C GLU A 84 -0.29 5.02 -9.89
N ILE A 85 -0.85 4.71 -8.72
CA ILE A 85 -2.04 5.42 -8.27
C ILE A 85 -1.72 6.89 -8.09
N GLN A 86 -0.60 7.20 -7.44
CA GLN A 86 -0.22 8.58 -7.20
C GLN A 86 0.00 9.32 -8.51
N SER A 87 0.74 8.72 -9.42
CA SER A 87 1.09 9.34 -10.68
C SER A 87 -0.07 9.50 -11.62
N ASN A 88 -0.91 8.47 -11.74
CA ASN A 88 -1.93 8.44 -12.77
C ASN A 88 -3.29 8.95 -12.32
N ILE A 89 -3.53 8.98 -11.01
CA ILE A 89 -4.83 9.35 -10.50
C ILE A 89 -4.78 10.62 -9.68
N LEU A 90 -3.85 10.70 -8.72
CA LEU A 90 -3.83 11.80 -7.76
C LEU A 90 -3.06 13.02 -8.25
N GLU A 91 -1.96 12.81 -8.97
CA GLU A 91 -1.22 13.92 -9.53
C GLU A 91 -1.83 14.24 -10.87
N LYS A 92 -2.46 15.35 -10.96
CA LYS A 92 -3.09 15.73 -12.19
C LYS A 92 -2.04 16.18 -13.17
N LYS A 93 -1.77 15.33 -14.13
CA LYS A 93 -0.90 15.71 -15.18
C LYS A 93 -1.71 16.43 -16.20
N PRO A 94 -1.20 17.54 -16.73
CA PRO A 94 -1.96 18.25 -17.71
C PRO A 94 -2.17 17.38 -18.92
N PHE A 95 -3.37 17.37 -19.39
CA PHE A 95 -3.62 16.88 -20.69
C PHE A 95 -3.16 17.89 -21.67
N TYR A 96 -2.66 17.44 -22.75
CA TYR A 96 -2.17 18.35 -23.70
C TYR A 96 -3.21 18.64 -24.67
N PRO A 97 -3.58 19.88 -24.67
CA PRO A 97 -4.69 20.25 -25.44
C PRO A 97 -4.55 20.06 -26.88
N ASP A 98 -3.41 19.92 -27.27
CA ASP A 98 -3.33 19.60 -28.60
C ASP A 98 -4.08 18.42 -28.78
N MET A 99 -4.51 17.95 -27.84
CA MET A 99 -5.29 16.98 -27.92
C MET A 99 -6.44 17.32 -27.28
N VAL A 100 -6.75 17.99 -26.99
CA VAL A 100 -7.78 18.31 -26.54
C VAL A 100 -8.43 19.22 -26.57
N SER A 101 -8.49 19.48 -26.86
CA SER A 101 -9.03 20.13 -26.75
C SER A 101 -9.82 20.32 -26.32
N GLY A 102 -9.98 20.30 -26.09
CA GLY A 102 -10.54 20.33 -25.50
C GLY A 102 -11.09 20.34 -24.94
N ASP A 103 -11.44 20.16 -24.81
CA ASP A 103 -11.92 20.01 -24.12
C ASP A 103 -12.22 19.30 -23.53
N PHE A 104 -12.20 18.83 -23.29
CA PHE A 104 -12.50 18.06 -22.68
C PHE A 104 -12.45 17.97 -21.68
N GLN A 105 -12.35 18.13 -21.19
CA GLN A 105 -12.17 17.99 -20.30
C GLN A 105 -12.47 17.55 -19.47
N ILE A 106 -12.67 17.10 -19.12
CA ILE A 106 -12.94 16.63 -18.40
C ILE A 106 -12.89 16.71 -17.47
N ALA A 107 -13.21 16.65 -16.99
CA ALA A 107 -13.14 16.71 -16.22
C ALA A 107 -12.88 16.25 -15.55
#